data_f1825905360d36d7b7d0632ee1c6e21d
#
_entry.id   f1825905360d36d7b7d0632ee1c6e21d
#
_cell.length_a   1.000
_cell.length_b   1.000
_cell.length_c   1.000
_cell.angle_alpha   90.00
_cell.angle_beta   90.00
_cell.angle_gamma   90.00
#
_symmetry.space_group_name_H-M   'P 1'
#
loop_
_entity.id
_entity.type
_entity.pdbx_description
1 polymer ?
#
loop_
_entity_poly.entity_id
_entity_poly.type
_entity_poly.pdbx_seq_one_letter_code
_entity_poly.pdbx_strand_id
1 'polypeptide(L)'
;SFTWQGGEPTLRGIDFFEKAAALQKKYKQQYQRNNLHIMNAFQTNGYELDRQWAKFFKRNQFLVGLSIDGLPEIHDSLRKGKDGSKSFFRVKQAADLLDKYQVDYNILTVVTSQAAERIKEIYPFYKKCGWNYQQYIACLEPFGEKSGTKPYSLSPKLSFKFV
;
A
#
# COMPACT_ATOMS: atom_id res chain seq x y z
N SER A 1 -3.21 -14.66 -10.63
CA SER A 1 -3.01 -13.80 -9.44
C SER A 1 -4.34 -13.29 -8.91
N PHE A 2 -4.41 -13.05 -7.60
CA PHE A 2 -5.52 -12.37 -6.95
C PHE A 2 -4.99 -11.05 -6.38
N THR A 3 -5.66 -9.95 -6.67
CA THR A 3 -5.35 -8.64 -6.10
C THR A 3 -6.51 -8.18 -5.24
N TRP A 4 -6.27 -8.09 -3.95
CA TRP A 4 -7.22 -7.66 -2.93
C TRP A 4 -7.08 -6.15 -2.73
N GLN A 5 -7.94 -5.41 -3.38
CA GLN A 5 -7.93 -3.94 -3.42
C GLN A 5 -9.37 -3.41 -3.45
N GLY A 6 -9.52 -2.17 -3.00
CA GLY A 6 -10.80 -1.44 -3.02
C GLY A 6 -11.34 -1.19 -1.60
N GLY A 7 -11.70 0.06 -1.32
CA GLY A 7 -11.90 0.52 0.03
C GLY A 7 -10.67 0.24 0.90
N GLU A 8 -10.87 -0.36 2.06
CA GLU A 8 -9.79 -0.90 2.89
C GLU A 8 -10.07 -2.38 3.16
N PRO A 9 -9.31 -3.31 2.54
CA PRO A 9 -9.61 -4.75 2.66
C PRO A 9 -9.52 -5.28 4.09
N THR A 10 -8.64 -4.72 4.95
CA THR A 10 -8.50 -5.17 6.34
C THR A 10 -9.80 -5.07 7.14
N LEU A 11 -10.71 -4.15 6.77
CA LEU A 11 -12.03 -4.01 7.39
C LEU A 11 -12.92 -5.25 7.22
N ARG A 12 -12.61 -6.11 6.26
CA ARG A 12 -13.31 -7.38 6.06
C ARG A 12 -12.96 -8.43 7.13
N GLY A 13 -11.90 -8.17 7.87
CA GLY A 13 -11.41 -9.06 8.92
C GLY A 13 -10.56 -10.22 8.38
N ILE A 14 -9.63 -10.68 9.19
CA ILE A 14 -8.65 -11.70 8.83
C ILE A 14 -9.30 -13.06 8.49
N ASP A 15 -10.40 -13.41 9.15
CA ASP A 15 -11.10 -14.69 8.95
C ASP A 15 -11.60 -14.88 7.51
N PHE A 16 -11.98 -13.79 6.85
CA PHE A 16 -12.35 -13.85 5.43
C PHE A 16 -11.16 -14.28 4.58
N PHE A 17 -9.99 -13.71 4.81
CA PHE A 17 -8.77 -14.00 4.03
C PHE A 17 -8.19 -15.37 4.37
N GLU A 18 -8.32 -15.83 5.61
CA GLU A 18 -7.99 -17.21 6.00
C GLU A 18 -8.82 -18.21 5.21
N LYS A 19 -10.14 -17.99 5.11
CA LYS A 19 -11.03 -18.83 4.30
C LYS A 19 -10.68 -18.78 2.82
N ALA A 20 -10.39 -17.59 2.29
CA ALA A 20 -10.01 -17.42 0.88
C ALA A 20 -8.70 -18.19 0.57
N ALA A 21 -7.67 -18.06 1.41
CA ALA A 21 -6.41 -18.77 1.25
C ALA A 21 -6.59 -20.29 1.38
N ALA A 22 -7.42 -20.74 2.30
CA ALA A 22 -7.75 -22.17 2.45
C ALA A 22 -8.46 -22.73 1.21
N LEU A 23 -9.41 -21.99 0.63
CA LEU A 23 -10.08 -22.37 -0.61
C LEU A 23 -9.10 -22.44 -1.79
N GLN A 24 -8.23 -21.44 -1.95
CA GLN A 24 -7.18 -21.45 -2.99
C GLN A 24 -6.32 -22.71 -2.88
N LYS A 25 -5.88 -23.05 -1.66
CA LYS A 25 -5.08 -24.27 -1.41
C LYS A 25 -5.85 -25.54 -1.74
N LYS A 26 -7.11 -25.64 -1.29
CA LYS A 26 -8.00 -26.79 -1.57
C LYS A 26 -8.16 -27.02 -3.07
N TYR A 27 -8.52 -25.97 -3.82
CA TYR A 27 -8.75 -26.12 -5.26
C TYR A 27 -7.45 -26.36 -6.03
N LYS A 28 -6.33 -25.79 -5.63
CA LYS A 28 -5.02 -26.11 -6.19
C LYS A 28 -4.71 -27.61 -6.07
N GLN A 29 -4.98 -28.21 -4.92
CA GLN A 29 -4.79 -29.65 -4.66
C GLN A 29 -5.79 -30.51 -5.45
N GLN A 30 -7.07 -30.15 -5.42
CA GLN A 30 -8.15 -30.90 -6.06
C GLN A 30 -7.94 -31.08 -7.57
N TYR A 31 -7.46 -30.04 -8.24
CA TYR A 31 -7.26 -30.08 -9.69
C TYR A 31 -5.87 -30.53 -10.10
N GLN A 32 -5.06 -31.03 -9.17
CA GLN A 32 -3.71 -31.60 -9.40
C GLN A 32 -2.84 -30.79 -10.37
N ARG A 33 -3.06 -29.47 -10.45
CA ARG A 33 -2.29 -28.59 -11.32
C ARG A 33 -0.97 -28.23 -10.63
N ASN A 34 0.01 -29.12 -10.70
CA ASN A 34 1.31 -28.93 -10.06
C ASN A 34 2.04 -27.66 -10.52
N ASN A 35 1.72 -27.14 -11.70
CA ASN A 35 2.29 -25.92 -12.23
C ASN A 35 1.43 -24.67 -11.95
N LEU A 36 0.34 -24.77 -11.19
CA LEU A 36 -0.48 -23.62 -10.84
C LEU A 36 0.17 -22.84 -9.69
N HIS A 37 0.70 -21.69 -10.00
CA HIS A 37 1.15 -20.71 -9.01
C HIS A 37 0.04 -19.70 -8.71
N ILE A 38 -0.41 -19.65 -7.47
CA ILE A 38 -1.37 -18.65 -7.00
C ILE A 38 -0.58 -17.57 -6.28
N MET A 39 -0.61 -16.36 -6.81
CA MET A 39 -0.03 -15.18 -6.19
C MET A 39 -1.15 -14.33 -5.62
N ASN A 40 -0.96 -13.84 -4.42
CA ASN A 40 -1.87 -12.90 -3.77
C ASN A 40 -1.16 -11.57 -3.53
N ALA A 41 -1.76 -10.47 -3.99
CA ALA A 41 -1.36 -9.12 -3.65
C ALA A 41 -2.46 -8.46 -2.80
N PHE A 42 -2.06 -7.71 -1.78
CA PHE A 42 -2.96 -7.09 -0.82
C PHE A 42 -2.62 -5.62 -0.64
N GLN A 43 -3.50 -4.74 -1.10
CA GLN A 43 -3.28 -3.30 -0.98
C GLN A 43 -4.04 -2.73 0.21
N THR A 44 -3.32 -2.05 1.10
CA THR A 44 -3.89 -1.53 2.35
C THR A 44 -3.32 -0.17 2.72
N ASN A 45 -4.10 0.61 3.47
CA ASN A 45 -3.63 1.83 4.13
C ASN A 45 -2.77 1.53 5.38
N GLY A 46 -2.68 0.28 5.81
CA GLY A 46 -1.85 -0.17 6.92
C GLY A 46 -2.37 0.16 8.31
N TYR A 47 -3.46 0.90 8.43
CA TYR A 47 -3.94 1.42 9.73
C TYR A 47 -4.35 0.32 10.71
N GLU A 48 -4.97 -0.74 10.19
CA GLU A 48 -5.44 -1.88 10.99
C GLU A 48 -4.45 -3.05 11.02
N LEU A 49 -3.27 -2.91 10.39
CA LEU A 49 -2.30 -3.99 10.38
C LEU A 49 -1.72 -4.22 11.78
N ASP A 50 -1.80 -5.45 12.21
CA ASP A 50 -1.27 -5.93 13.47
C ASP A 50 -0.40 -7.19 13.28
N ARG A 51 0.00 -7.77 14.40
CA ARG A 51 0.80 -9.01 14.42
C ARG A 51 0.09 -10.20 13.76
N GLN A 52 -1.23 -10.28 13.83
CA GLN A 52 -1.98 -11.39 13.23
C GLN A 52 -1.95 -11.29 11.71
N TRP A 53 -2.16 -10.09 11.17
CA TRP A 53 -2.04 -9.80 9.74
C TRP A 53 -0.64 -10.08 9.20
N ALA A 54 0.42 -9.63 9.89
CA ALA A 54 1.78 -9.89 9.45
C ALA A 54 2.10 -11.40 9.38
N LYS A 55 1.67 -12.17 10.38
CA LYS A 55 1.79 -13.63 10.36
C LYS A 55 0.99 -14.28 9.24
N PHE A 56 -0.22 -13.79 9.00
CA PHE A 56 -1.07 -14.29 7.92
C PHE A 56 -0.42 -14.07 6.55
N PHE A 57 0.05 -12.86 6.27
CA PHE A 57 0.71 -12.52 5.02
C PHE A 57 1.96 -13.36 4.79
N LYS A 58 2.80 -13.52 5.81
CA LYS A 58 4.02 -14.35 5.70
C LYS A 58 3.68 -15.80 5.40
N ARG A 59 2.76 -16.40 6.17
CA ARG A 59 2.38 -17.81 6.02
C ARG A 59 1.79 -18.11 4.64
N ASN A 60 1.03 -17.18 4.07
CA ASN A 60 0.34 -17.37 2.80
C ASN A 60 1.05 -16.67 1.62
N GLN A 61 2.28 -16.16 1.82
CA GLN A 61 3.12 -15.54 0.78
C GLN A 61 2.41 -14.41 0.02
N PHE A 62 1.74 -13.52 0.75
CA PHE A 62 1.15 -12.32 0.18
C PHE A 62 2.22 -11.27 -0.10
N LEU A 63 2.12 -10.59 -1.24
CA LEU A 63 2.79 -9.32 -1.48
C LEU A 63 1.90 -8.19 -0.96
N VAL A 64 2.40 -7.37 -0.04
CA VAL A 64 1.63 -6.27 0.54
C VAL A 64 2.02 -4.95 -0.11
N GLY A 65 1.04 -4.24 -0.67
CA GLY A 65 1.17 -2.84 -1.08
C GLY A 65 0.74 -1.93 0.06
N LEU A 66 1.70 -1.28 0.72
CA LEU A 66 1.45 -0.40 1.85
C LEU A 66 1.39 1.06 1.40
N SER A 67 0.26 1.72 1.62
CA SER A 67 0.08 3.11 1.19
C SER A 67 0.77 4.09 2.13
N ILE A 68 1.83 4.75 1.64
CA ILE A 68 2.53 5.84 2.33
C ILE A 68 2.79 6.99 1.34
N ASP A 69 2.28 8.17 1.62
CA ASP A 69 2.39 9.32 0.73
C ASP A 69 3.49 10.29 1.20
N GLY A 70 4.73 9.90 1.01
CA GLY A 70 5.89 10.77 1.24
C GLY A 70 6.31 10.94 2.70
N LEU A 71 6.66 12.17 3.05
CA LEU A 71 7.08 12.54 4.41
C LEU A 71 5.89 12.51 5.39
N PRO A 72 6.15 12.42 6.71
CA PRO A 72 5.08 12.33 7.72
C PRO A 72 4.01 13.43 7.58
N GLU A 73 4.43 14.67 7.38
CA GLU A 73 3.51 15.81 7.25
C GLU A 73 2.69 15.78 5.96
N ILE A 74 3.26 15.27 4.85
CA ILE A 74 2.54 15.09 3.60
C ILE A 74 1.51 13.98 3.75
N HIS A 75 1.93 12.83 4.26
CA HIS A 75 1.05 11.70 4.52
C HIS A 75 -0.13 12.11 5.42
N ASP A 76 0.15 12.75 6.55
CA ASP A 76 -0.87 13.14 7.52
C ASP A 76 -1.81 14.26 7.02
N SER A 77 -1.41 15.02 6.00
CA SER A 77 -2.30 16.01 5.36
C SER A 77 -3.38 15.32 4.48
N LEU A 78 -3.04 14.17 3.89
CA LEU A 78 -3.87 13.45 2.92
C LEU A 78 -4.60 12.25 3.55
N ARG A 79 -3.93 11.55 4.46
CA ARG A 79 -4.43 10.33 5.11
C ARG A 79 -4.56 10.54 6.60
N LYS A 80 -5.76 10.43 7.10
CA LYS A 80 -6.08 10.59 8.51
C LYS A 80 -6.77 9.35 9.07
N GLY A 81 -6.64 9.15 10.37
CA GLY A 81 -7.45 8.19 11.10
C GLY A 81 -8.94 8.57 11.05
N LYS A 82 -9.81 7.65 11.42
CA LYS A 82 -11.28 7.85 11.45
C LYS A 82 -11.69 9.02 12.34
N ASP A 83 -10.90 9.31 13.37
CA ASP A 83 -11.06 10.41 14.32
C ASP A 83 -10.36 11.72 13.89
N GLY A 84 -9.82 11.75 12.66
CA GLY A 84 -9.04 12.87 12.15
C GLY A 84 -7.59 12.92 12.64
N SER A 85 -7.14 11.94 13.43
CA SER A 85 -5.77 11.85 13.93
C SER A 85 -4.75 11.62 12.83
N LYS A 86 -3.49 11.93 13.13
CA LYS A 86 -2.35 11.62 12.25
C LYS A 86 -2.16 10.11 12.13
N SER A 87 -1.94 9.62 10.92
CA SER A 87 -1.86 8.18 10.64
C SER A 87 -0.45 7.67 10.32
N PHE A 88 0.50 8.57 9.98
CA PHE A 88 1.83 8.17 9.50
C PHE A 88 2.55 7.21 10.45
N PHE A 89 2.63 7.55 11.74
CA PHE A 89 3.35 6.69 12.69
C PHE A 89 2.69 5.33 12.88
N ARG A 90 1.36 5.27 12.80
CA ARG A 90 0.63 4.00 12.84
C ARG A 90 0.97 3.13 11.63
N VAL A 91 1.00 3.72 10.44
CA VAL A 91 1.35 3.00 9.20
C VAL A 91 2.84 2.63 9.18
N LYS A 92 3.71 3.48 9.73
CA LYS A 92 5.13 3.13 9.91
C LYS A 92 5.29 1.91 10.82
N GLN A 93 4.57 1.84 11.93
CA GLN A 93 4.57 0.66 12.80
C GLN A 93 4.10 -0.60 12.06
N ALA A 94 3.14 -0.47 11.14
CA ALA A 94 2.74 -1.58 10.26
C ALA A 94 3.89 -2.03 9.37
N ALA A 95 4.66 -1.11 8.75
CA ALA A 95 5.86 -1.45 7.99
C ALA A 95 6.90 -2.17 8.86
N ASP A 96 7.18 -1.66 10.07
CA ASP A 96 8.11 -2.28 11.03
C ASP A 96 7.66 -3.72 11.41
N LEU A 97 6.35 -3.98 11.46
CA LEU A 97 5.81 -5.33 11.66
C LEU A 97 6.03 -6.22 10.44
N LEU A 98 5.79 -5.71 9.23
CA LEU A 98 6.03 -6.46 8.00
C LEU A 98 7.50 -6.87 7.88
N ASP A 99 8.44 -5.95 8.17
CA ASP A 99 9.87 -6.23 8.23
C ASP A 99 10.20 -7.30 9.28
N LYS A 100 9.69 -7.14 10.51
CA LYS A 100 9.91 -8.08 11.60
C LYS A 100 9.48 -9.51 11.26
N TYR A 101 8.38 -9.66 10.51
CA TYR A 101 7.86 -10.95 10.08
C TYR A 101 8.35 -11.37 8.70
N GLN A 102 9.25 -10.60 8.09
CA GLN A 102 9.82 -10.86 6.76
C GLN A 102 8.72 -11.05 5.69
N VAL A 103 7.70 -10.22 5.73
CA VAL A 103 6.65 -10.15 4.71
C VAL A 103 7.17 -9.34 3.53
N ASP A 104 6.97 -9.82 2.32
CA ASP A 104 7.29 -9.04 1.13
C ASP A 104 6.29 -7.90 0.96
N TYR A 105 6.80 -6.67 0.86
CA TYR A 105 5.96 -5.50 0.65
C TYR A 105 6.65 -4.41 -0.18
N ASN A 106 5.85 -3.57 -0.78
CA ASN A 106 6.27 -2.35 -1.43
C ASN A 106 5.48 -1.15 -0.90
N ILE A 107 6.10 0.02 -0.93
CA ILE A 107 5.44 1.28 -0.62
C ILE A 107 4.74 1.79 -1.87
N LEU A 108 3.45 2.11 -1.72
CA LEU A 108 2.64 2.74 -2.76
C LEU A 108 2.43 4.21 -2.38
N THR A 109 2.96 5.10 -3.20
CA THR A 109 2.87 6.54 -2.99
C THR A 109 2.03 7.19 -4.06
N VAL A 110 0.95 7.85 -3.69
CA VAL A 110 0.21 8.72 -4.59
C VAL A 110 0.95 10.06 -4.69
N VAL A 111 1.40 10.37 -5.90
CA VAL A 111 2.18 11.59 -6.18
C VAL A 111 1.25 12.74 -6.44
N THR A 112 1.05 13.56 -5.42
CA THR A 112 0.39 14.86 -5.53
C THR A 112 1.39 15.95 -5.92
N SER A 113 0.91 17.18 -6.21
CA SER A 113 1.78 18.34 -6.41
C SER A 113 2.78 18.52 -5.27
N GLN A 114 2.32 18.43 -4.03
CA GLN A 114 3.14 18.57 -2.84
C GLN A 114 4.22 17.46 -2.73
N ALA A 115 3.86 16.22 -3.05
CA ALA A 115 4.83 15.12 -3.06
C ALA A 115 5.87 15.30 -4.18
N ALA A 116 5.45 15.71 -5.38
CA ALA A 116 6.36 15.94 -6.50
C ALA A 116 7.35 17.07 -6.25
N GLU A 117 6.95 18.15 -5.59
CA GLU A 117 7.85 19.26 -5.21
C GLU A 117 8.95 18.81 -4.26
N ARG A 118 8.66 17.83 -3.40
CA ARG A 118 9.55 17.36 -2.35
C ARG A 118 10.13 15.96 -2.61
N ILE A 119 10.12 15.49 -3.85
CA ILE A 119 10.61 14.14 -4.18
C ILE A 119 12.09 13.91 -3.78
N LYS A 120 12.91 14.96 -3.87
CA LYS A 120 14.32 14.92 -3.45
C LYS A 120 14.51 14.70 -1.95
N GLU A 121 13.48 14.93 -1.14
CA GLU A 121 13.46 14.64 0.29
C GLU A 121 12.79 13.28 0.57
N ILE A 122 11.71 12.95 -0.17
CA ILE A 122 10.94 11.71 0.01
C ILE A 122 11.79 10.49 -0.30
N TYR A 123 12.49 10.48 -1.44
CA TYR A 123 13.27 9.31 -1.85
C TYR A 123 14.38 8.94 -0.84
N PRO A 124 15.25 9.87 -0.40
CA PRO A 124 16.24 9.57 0.63
C PRO A 124 15.62 9.16 1.97
N PHE A 125 14.48 9.76 2.33
CA PHE A 125 13.73 9.41 3.53
C PHE A 125 13.27 7.94 3.48
N TYR A 126 12.69 7.49 2.38
CA TYR A 126 12.28 6.09 2.18
C TYR A 126 13.48 5.15 2.25
N LYS A 127 14.59 5.50 1.62
CA LYS A 127 15.84 4.73 1.69
C LYS A 127 16.36 4.61 3.12
N LYS A 128 16.29 5.69 3.91
CA LYS A 128 16.67 5.68 5.34
C LYS A 128 15.74 4.80 6.18
N CYS A 129 14.47 4.69 5.81
CA CYS A 129 13.51 3.78 6.45
C CYS A 129 13.68 2.31 6.01
N GLY A 130 14.58 2.00 5.08
CA GLY A 130 14.75 0.65 4.54
C GLY A 130 13.69 0.26 3.49
N TRP A 131 12.85 1.19 3.08
CA TRP A 131 11.78 0.95 2.10
C TRP A 131 12.34 0.97 0.68
N ASN A 132 12.92 -0.14 0.27
CA ASN A 132 13.66 -0.25 -0.99
C ASN A 132 12.76 -0.49 -2.21
N TYR A 133 11.57 -1.05 -2.01
CA TYR A 133 10.60 -1.30 -3.08
C TYR A 133 9.51 -0.23 -3.03
N GLN A 134 9.48 0.60 -4.05
CA GLN A 134 8.63 1.78 -4.10
C GLN A 134 7.89 1.83 -5.44
N GLN A 135 6.61 2.13 -5.39
CA GLN A 135 5.78 2.38 -6.57
C GLN A 135 5.13 3.75 -6.41
N TYR A 136 5.31 4.56 -7.44
CA TYR A 136 4.77 5.90 -7.47
C TYR A 136 3.62 5.97 -8.46
N ILE A 137 2.48 6.50 -8.02
CA ILE A 137 1.22 6.55 -8.77
C ILE A 137 0.83 8.02 -8.92
N ALA A 138 0.75 8.52 -10.14
CA ALA A 138 0.32 9.90 -10.38
C ALA A 138 -1.09 10.12 -9.82
N CYS A 139 -1.26 11.21 -9.05
CA CYS A 139 -2.57 11.61 -8.58
C CYS A 139 -3.37 12.18 -9.77
N LEU A 140 -4.49 11.54 -10.07
CA LEU A 140 -5.41 11.99 -11.11
C LEU A 140 -6.65 12.61 -10.46
N GLU A 141 -7.23 13.58 -11.14
CA GLU A 141 -8.52 14.15 -10.76
C GLU A 141 -9.64 13.11 -10.99
N PRO A 142 -10.77 13.27 -10.29
CA PRO A 142 -11.96 12.46 -10.54
C PRO A 142 -12.37 12.50 -12.03
N PHE A 143 -12.89 11.39 -12.52
CA PHE A 143 -13.33 11.30 -13.91
C PHE A 143 -14.36 12.38 -14.25
N GLY A 144 -14.13 13.10 -15.35
CA GLY A 144 -14.99 14.20 -15.81
C GLY A 144 -14.66 15.56 -15.21
N GLU A 145 -13.73 15.68 -14.26
CA GLU A 145 -13.24 16.96 -13.80
C GLU A 145 -12.07 17.49 -14.67
N LYS A 146 -11.95 18.80 -14.72
CA LYS A 146 -10.85 19.44 -15.48
C LYS A 146 -9.53 19.23 -14.77
N SER A 147 -8.51 18.74 -15.48
CA SER A 147 -7.16 18.54 -14.95
C SER A 147 -6.55 19.84 -14.43
N GLY A 148 -5.79 19.75 -13.32
CA GLY A 148 -5.06 20.87 -12.74
C GLY A 148 -5.90 21.82 -11.87
N THR A 149 -7.15 21.47 -11.56
CA THR A 149 -8.06 22.37 -10.82
C THR A 149 -8.01 22.20 -9.31
N LYS A 150 -7.45 21.12 -8.80
CA LYS A 150 -7.39 20.83 -7.36
C LYS A 150 -6.02 21.21 -6.76
N PRO A 151 -5.96 21.55 -5.47
CA PRO A 151 -4.69 21.86 -4.80
C PRO A 151 -3.66 20.71 -4.83
N TYR A 152 -4.13 19.48 -4.96
CA TYR A 152 -3.28 18.28 -5.06
C TYR A 152 -2.92 17.89 -6.49
N SER A 153 -3.48 18.55 -7.49
CA SER A 153 -3.30 18.22 -8.89
C SER A 153 -1.83 18.23 -9.31
N LEU A 154 -1.43 17.22 -10.03
CA LEU A 154 -0.08 17.08 -10.56
C LEU A 154 0.00 17.75 -11.94
N SER A 155 0.62 18.92 -12.03
CA SER A 155 0.81 19.61 -13.31
C SER A 155 1.83 18.85 -14.19
N PRO A 156 1.78 18.98 -15.54
CA PRO A 156 2.77 18.39 -16.43
C PRO A 156 4.22 18.75 -16.06
N LYS A 157 4.45 20.00 -15.64
CA LYS A 157 5.77 20.48 -15.20
C LYS A 157 6.26 19.75 -13.94
N LEU A 158 5.36 19.46 -13.00
CA LEU A 158 5.70 18.72 -11.77
C LEU A 158 5.86 17.22 -12.05
N SER A 159 5.05 16.66 -12.95
CA SER A 159 5.24 15.28 -13.42
C SER A 159 6.64 15.08 -13.99
N PHE A 160 7.13 16.04 -14.78
CA PHE A 160 8.46 15.98 -15.39
C PHE A 160 9.60 16.09 -14.35
N LYS A 161 9.38 16.78 -13.24
CA LYS A 161 10.37 16.86 -12.15
C LYS A 161 10.48 15.55 -11.36
N PHE A 162 9.42 14.75 -11.42
CA PHE A 162 9.33 13.52 -10.65
C PHE A 162 9.98 12.33 -11.38
N VAL A 163 9.98 12.31 -12.71
CA VAL A 163 10.63 11.30 -13.55
C VAL A 163 12.11 11.61 -13.69
#